data_a246d8f4eb60c17e2d62c24f4c91fbdd
#
_entry.id   a246d8f4eb60c17e2d62c24f4c91fbdd
#
_cell.length_a   1.000
_cell.length_b   1.000
_cell.length_c   1.000
_cell.angle_alpha   90.00
_cell.angle_beta   90.00
_cell.angle_gamma   90.00
#
_symmetry.space_group_name_H-M   'P 1'
#
loop_
_entity.id
_entity.type
_entity.pdbx_description
1 polymer ?
#
loop_
_entity_poly.entity_id
_entity_poly.type
_entity_poly.pdbx_seq_one_letter_code
_entity_poly.pdbx_strand_id
1 'polypeptide(L)'
;SDDFYRGMDVSAVLALENSGVKYYNFDGEEQDVFMTLAQAGVNYIRLRVWNDPYDENGNGYGGGNNDVATAITLGQRATQYGMKVCIDFHYSDFWADPKKQFVPKAWEGMDIEEKSDALYNFTLENLTQILDAGVDVGMVQVGNEINNGMCGETDASNVRKLLASGSKAVRDAATASGKDILVAVHYTNIDDMKKLDTLLTGLQVKEIDYDIVGLSFYPYWHGTMDDLKNAIIHVRDTYGKKVYVAENAYCYTSEDGDGSANSINGTDDLAEGYSASVQGQANEVRDVCAAASEAGAEGIFYWEGTWIPVGPADADNSAIWEKYGSGWASSYAGGYDPKDAGQYYGGSSWDNQAMFDFTGHPLASLNIFKYLKYGATAPLAIDTIPEIVVSCNIGAEVKLPDTVSIIYNDRSEEQVPVTWDAEDIAAIDTENGGEFTVAGSLDEGTEVTAIVTVERVNYVQNPGFEDADTSMWTVTYS
;
A
#
# COMPACT_ATOMS: atom_id res chain seq x y z
N SER A 1 -11.06 -10.45 15.64
CA SER A 1 -11.83 -11.69 15.52
C SER A 1 -11.16 -12.64 14.55
N ASP A 2 -11.40 -13.93 14.64
CA ASP A 2 -10.86 -14.92 13.70
C ASP A 2 -11.39 -14.67 12.27
N ASP A 3 -12.50 -13.98 12.14
CA ASP A 3 -13.16 -13.67 10.86
C ASP A 3 -12.65 -12.38 10.19
N PHE A 4 -11.85 -11.56 10.87
CA PHE A 4 -11.27 -10.35 10.28
C PHE A 4 -10.26 -10.73 9.20
N TYR A 5 -10.39 -10.15 7.99
CA TYR A 5 -9.47 -10.44 6.89
C TYR A 5 -8.10 -9.84 7.19
N ARG A 6 -7.13 -10.69 7.42
CA ARG A 6 -5.71 -10.36 7.47
C ARG A 6 -5.12 -10.78 6.14
N GLY A 7 -5.42 -9.98 5.12
CA GLY A 7 -5.17 -10.32 3.72
C GLY A 7 -3.85 -9.80 3.18
N MET A 8 -3.39 -10.44 2.12
CA MET A 8 -2.25 -9.99 1.33
C MET A 8 -2.46 -10.29 -0.15
N ASP A 9 -2.21 -9.30 -1.01
CA ASP A 9 -2.05 -9.51 -2.45
C ASP A 9 -0.65 -10.04 -2.72
N VAL A 10 -0.54 -11.12 -3.48
CA VAL A 10 0.71 -11.81 -3.80
C VAL A 10 0.77 -12.22 -5.27
N SER A 11 0.12 -11.46 -6.11
CA SER A 11 -0.11 -11.82 -7.52
C SER A 11 1.18 -12.01 -8.33
N ALA A 12 2.29 -11.37 -7.94
CA ALA A 12 3.58 -11.47 -8.65
C ALA A 12 4.42 -12.69 -8.26
N VAL A 13 4.04 -13.47 -7.24
CA VAL A 13 4.90 -14.55 -6.67
C VAL A 13 5.38 -15.54 -7.71
N LEU A 14 4.52 -16.05 -8.58
CA LEU A 14 4.93 -17.08 -9.55
C LEU A 14 5.98 -16.55 -10.54
N ALA A 15 5.81 -15.30 -11.02
CA ALA A 15 6.78 -14.67 -11.90
C ALA A 15 8.12 -14.42 -11.19
N LEU A 16 8.09 -14.06 -9.92
CA LEU A 16 9.29 -13.89 -9.09
C LEU A 16 10.03 -15.20 -8.87
N GLU A 17 9.34 -16.25 -8.50
CA GLU A 17 9.94 -17.59 -8.33
C GLU A 17 10.51 -18.13 -9.65
N ASN A 18 9.82 -17.94 -10.78
CA ASN A 18 10.32 -18.27 -12.11
C ASN A 18 11.57 -17.47 -12.49
N SER A 19 11.74 -16.28 -11.93
CA SER A 19 12.92 -15.43 -12.09
C SER A 19 14.10 -15.83 -11.19
N GLY A 20 13.92 -16.88 -10.36
CA GLY A 20 14.95 -17.38 -9.46
C GLY A 20 14.90 -16.80 -8.04
N VAL A 21 13.85 -16.01 -7.72
CA VAL A 21 13.64 -15.53 -6.36
C VAL A 21 13.29 -16.69 -5.44
N LYS A 22 13.87 -16.65 -4.24
CA LYS A 22 13.61 -17.60 -3.16
C LYS A 22 13.06 -16.88 -1.95
N TYR A 23 12.15 -17.53 -1.24
CA TYR A 23 11.60 -17.05 0.01
C TYR A 23 12.01 -17.93 1.17
N TYR A 24 12.14 -17.32 2.34
CA TYR A 24 12.61 -17.95 3.56
C TYR A 24 11.60 -17.76 4.69
N ASN A 25 11.65 -18.61 5.70
CA ASN A 25 10.91 -18.45 6.94
C ASN A 25 11.69 -17.58 7.94
N PHE A 26 11.13 -17.32 9.12
CA PHE A 26 11.78 -16.54 10.17
C PHE A 26 13.03 -17.19 10.77
N ASP A 27 13.23 -18.50 10.55
CA ASP A 27 14.43 -19.22 10.98
C ASP A 27 15.55 -19.19 9.93
N GLY A 28 15.29 -18.56 8.76
CA GLY A 28 16.24 -18.42 7.66
C GLY A 28 16.29 -19.65 6.74
N GLU A 29 15.35 -20.57 6.84
CA GLU A 29 15.24 -21.75 5.99
C GLU A 29 14.38 -21.43 4.77
N GLU A 30 14.77 -21.93 3.58
CA GLU A 30 13.97 -21.80 2.37
C GLU A 30 12.60 -22.50 2.56
N GLN A 31 11.53 -21.77 2.33
CA GLN A 31 10.17 -22.25 2.56
C GLN A 31 9.20 -21.64 1.53
N ASP A 32 8.14 -22.39 1.22
CA ASP A 32 7.03 -21.85 0.43
C ASP A 32 6.49 -20.58 1.09
N VAL A 33 6.45 -19.48 0.34
CA VAL A 33 6.01 -18.18 0.87
C VAL A 33 4.59 -18.24 1.42
N PHE A 34 3.69 -19.00 0.82
CA PHE A 34 2.32 -19.17 1.33
C PHE A 34 2.29 -19.83 2.71
N MET A 35 3.17 -20.79 2.96
CA MET A 35 3.32 -21.37 4.29
C MET A 35 3.81 -20.34 5.31
N THR A 36 4.80 -19.53 4.96
CA THR A 36 5.32 -18.46 5.81
C THR A 36 4.22 -17.44 6.12
N LEU A 37 3.45 -17.03 5.13
CA LEU A 37 2.33 -16.09 5.30
C LEU A 37 1.26 -16.64 6.25
N ALA A 38 0.85 -17.89 6.06
CA ALA A 38 -0.14 -18.55 6.93
C ALA A 38 0.37 -18.66 8.38
N GLN A 39 1.63 -19.03 8.59
CA GLN A 39 2.27 -19.06 9.90
C GLN A 39 2.37 -17.68 10.55
N ALA A 40 2.53 -16.62 9.75
CA ALA A 40 2.54 -15.24 10.21
C ALA A 40 1.13 -14.68 10.52
N GLY A 41 0.06 -15.45 10.28
CA GLY A 41 -1.30 -15.07 10.62
C GLY A 41 -2.13 -14.50 9.46
N VAL A 42 -1.61 -14.47 8.24
CA VAL A 42 -2.38 -14.16 7.03
C VAL A 42 -3.43 -15.25 6.82
N ASN A 43 -4.67 -14.86 6.53
CA ASN A 43 -5.79 -15.79 6.36
C ASN A 43 -6.53 -15.61 5.02
N TYR A 44 -6.12 -14.64 4.20
CA TYR A 44 -6.78 -14.33 2.94
C TYR A 44 -5.74 -13.87 1.91
N ILE A 45 -5.83 -14.39 0.70
CA ILE A 45 -4.93 -14.02 -0.41
C ILE A 45 -5.74 -13.35 -1.51
N ARG A 46 -5.29 -12.21 -2.02
CA ARG A 46 -5.88 -11.52 -3.16
C ARG A 46 -5.01 -11.75 -4.40
N LEU A 47 -5.64 -12.13 -5.49
CA LEU A 47 -4.99 -12.43 -6.76
C LEU A 47 -5.71 -11.68 -7.89
N ARG A 48 -4.99 -10.79 -8.59
CA ARG A 48 -5.51 -10.15 -9.80
C ARG A 48 -5.54 -11.12 -10.95
N VAL A 49 -6.49 -10.93 -11.85
CA VAL A 49 -6.62 -11.68 -13.08
C VAL A 49 -6.81 -10.72 -14.25
N TRP A 50 -5.92 -10.83 -15.22
CA TRP A 50 -6.02 -10.16 -16.52
C TRP A 50 -6.52 -11.14 -17.57
N ASN A 51 -7.18 -10.62 -18.60
CA ASN A 51 -7.82 -11.46 -19.60
C ASN A 51 -6.80 -12.21 -20.46
N ASP A 52 -5.84 -11.46 -21.03
CA ASP A 52 -4.77 -12.00 -21.90
C ASP A 52 -3.53 -11.10 -21.82
N PRO A 53 -2.68 -11.27 -20.78
CA PRO A 53 -1.52 -10.40 -20.55
C PRO A 53 -0.31 -10.72 -21.44
N TYR A 54 -0.56 -11.04 -22.72
CA TYR A 54 0.49 -11.42 -23.67
C TYR A 54 0.31 -10.69 -25.01
N ASP A 55 1.43 -10.45 -25.69
CA ASP A 55 1.42 -9.98 -27.08
C ASP A 55 1.08 -11.11 -28.06
N GLU A 56 1.00 -10.80 -29.34
CA GLU A 56 0.69 -11.76 -30.41
C GLU A 56 1.72 -12.91 -30.55
N ASN A 57 2.92 -12.72 -30.02
CA ASN A 57 4.01 -13.71 -30.02
C ASN A 57 4.09 -14.50 -28.70
N GLY A 58 3.18 -14.25 -27.77
CA GLY A 58 3.14 -14.91 -26.46
C GLY A 58 4.11 -14.32 -25.44
N ASN A 59 4.67 -13.13 -25.68
CA ASN A 59 5.50 -12.43 -24.70
C ASN A 59 4.64 -11.77 -23.65
N GLY A 60 4.95 -12.00 -22.36
CA GLY A 60 4.20 -11.45 -21.23
C GLY A 60 4.38 -9.94 -21.05
N TYR A 61 3.32 -9.29 -20.62
CA TYR A 61 3.33 -7.82 -20.37
C TYR A 61 4.04 -7.42 -19.08
N GLY A 62 4.34 -8.37 -18.20
CA GLY A 62 4.91 -8.09 -16.88
C GLY A 62 3.86 -8.00 -15.78
N GLY A 63 4.23 -7.42 -14.65
CA GLY A 63 3.35 -7.31 -13.48
C GLY A 63 2.87 -8.64 -12.92
N GLY A 64 3.61 -9.73 -13.16
CA GLY A 64 3.27 -11.08 -12.77
C GLY A 64 2.67 -11.92 -13.90
N ASN A 65 2.42 -11.37 -15.09
CA ASN A 65 1.73 -12.08 -16.20
C ASN A 65 0.45 -12.78 -15.70
N ASN A 66 -0.38 -12.06 -14.97
CA ASN A 66 -1.47 -12.61 -14.16
C ASN A 66 -2.67 -13.05 -15.01
N ASP A 67 -2.53 -14.16 -15.70
CA ASP A 67 -3.63 -14.87 -16.34
C ASP A 67 -4.39 -15.79 -15.36
N VAL A 68 -5.43 -16.43 -15.84
CA VAL A 68 -6.23 -17.37 -15.03
C VAL A 68 -5.39 -18.58 -14.56
N ALA A 69 -4.50 -19.09 -15.39
CA ALA A 69 -3.64 -20.22 -15.02
C ALA A 69 -2.72 -19.87 -13.84
N THR A 70 -2.18 -18.66 -13.82
CA THR A 70 -1.39 -18.13 -12.70
C THR A 70 -2.24 -18.03 -11.44
N ALA A 71 -3.45 -17.48 -11.53
CA ALA A 71 -4.37 -17.40 -10.40
C ALA A 71 -4.76 -18.77 -9.84
N ILE A 72 -4.95 -19.77 -10.68
CA ILE A 72 -5.20 -21.15 -10.25
C ILE A 72 -4.01 -21.70 -9.46
N THR A 73 -2.80 -21.57 -10.00
CA THR A 73 -1.57 -22.06 -9.34
C THR A 73 -1.38 -21.41 -7.97
N LEU A 74 -1.46 -20.09 -7.89
CA LEU A 74 -1.29 -19.35 -6.63
C LEU A 74 -2.46 -19.62 -5.67
N GLY A 75 -3.69 -19.68 -6.17
CA GLY A 75 -4.88 -19.96 -5.38
C GLY A 75 -4.89 -21.35 -4.74
N GLN A 76 -4.41 -22.37 -5.46
CA GLN A 76 -4.24 -23.71 -4.92
C GLN A 76 -3.22 -23.74 -3.77
N ARG A 77 -2.11 -23.00 -3.90
CA ARG A 77 -1.10 -22.89 -2.85
C ARG A 77 -1.66 -22.18 -1.60
N ALA A 78 -2.40 -21.10 -1.79
CA ALA A 78 -3.08 -20.42 -0.68
C ALA A 78 -4.05 -21.38 0.05
N THR A 79 -4.88 -22.09 -0.70
CA THR A 79 -5.86 -23.03 -0.18
C THR A 79 -5.20 -24.18 0.58
N GLN A 80 -4.06 -24.67 0.10
CA GLN A 80 -3.28 -25.73 0.77
C GLN A 80 -2.92 -25.38 2.21
N TYR A 81 -2.67 -24.09 2.49
CA TYR A 81 -2.31 -23.59 3.82
C TYR A 81 -3.50 -22.96 4.57
N GLY A 82 -4.73 -23.22 4.11
CA GLY A 82 -5.96 -22.81 4.79
C GLY A 82 -6.34 -21.35 4.63
N MET A 83 -5.75 -20.64 3.69
CA MET A 83 -6.11 -19.26 3.36
C MET A 83 -7.20 -19.22 2.29
N LYS A 84 -8.19 -18.35 2.47
CA LYS A 84 -9.18 -18.04 1.45
C LYS A 84 -8.58 -17.18 0.34
N VAL A 85 -9.26 -17.16 -0.81
CA VAL A 85 -8.80 -16.41 -1.98
C VAL A 85 -9.86 -15.39 -2.43
N CYS A 86 -9.43 -14.16 -2.64
CA CYS A 86 -10.15 -13.12 -3.36
C CYS A 86 -9.61 -13.05 -4.78
N ILE A 87 -10.47 -13.26 -5.77
CA ILE A 87 -10.13 -13.09 -7.17
C ILE A 87 -10.50 -11.69 -7.60
N ASP A 88 -9.50 -10.93 -8.09
CA ASP A 88 -9.63 -9.56 -8.57
C ASP A 88 -9.59 -9.52 -10.10
N PHE A 89 -10.76 -9.57 -10.74
CA PHE A 89 -10.85 -9.43 -12.18
C PHE A 89 -10.70 -7.94 -12.58
N HIS A 90 -9.63 -7.63 -13.32
CA HIS A 90 -9.43 -6.29 -13.86
C HIS A 90 -10.27 -6.01 -15.11
N TYR A 91 -10.64 -7.05 -15.86
CA TYR A 91 -11.30 -6.95 -17.16
C TYR A 91 -10.53 -6.07 -18.14
N SER A 92 -9.25 -6.31 -18.17
CA SER A 92 -8.24 -5.71 -19.04
C SER A 92 -7.15 -6.75 -19.31
N ASP A 93 -6.29 -6.49 -20.27
CA ASP A 93 -5.15 -7.39 -20.53
C ASP A 93 -3.89 -7.03 -19.73
N PHE A 94 -3.93 -5.91 -19.01
CA PHE A 94 -2.86 -5.41 -18.18
C PHE A 94 -3.44 -4.60 -17.02
N TRP A 95 -2.64 -3.79 -16.30
CA TRP A 95 -3.09 -3.00 -15.17
C TRP A 95 -4.38 -2.21 -15.44
N ALA A 96 -5.32 -2.29 -14.52
CA ALA A 96 -6.47 -1.41 -14.44
C ALA A 96 -6.41 -0.56 -13.17
N ASP A 97 -6.54 0.75 -13.32
CA ASP A 97 -6.57 1.74 -12.25
C ASP A 97 -7.45 2.94 -12.68
N PRO A 98 -7.65 3.98 -11.86
CA PRO A 98 -8.52 5.09 -12.23
C PRO A 98 -8.10 5.87 -13.48
N LYS A 99 -6.84 5.74 -13.91
CA LYS A 99 -6.33 6.37 -15.15
C LYS A 99 -6.33 5.42 -16.33
N LYS A 100 -6.38 4.13 -16.10
CA LYS A 100 -6.27 3.07 -17.10
C LYS A 100 -7.35 2.01 -16.88
N GLN A 101 -8.38 2.02 -17.74
CA GLN A 101 -9.44 1.02 -17.77
C GLN A 101 -9.59 0.53 -19.21
N PHE A 102 -8.48 0.02 -19.77
CA PHE A 102 -8.44 -0.37 -21.18
C PHE A 102 -9.25 -1.63 -21.44
N VAL A 103 -9.96 -1.63 -22.57
CA VAL A 103 -10.70 -2.82 -23.00
C VAL A 103 -9.73 -3.96 -23.34
N PRO A 104 -10.05 -5.22 -23.01
CA PRO A 104 -9.29 -6.36 -23.51
C PRO A 104 -9.21 -6.38 -25.02
N LYS A 105 -8.06 -6.76 -25.60
CA LYS A 105 -7.85 -6.86 -27.05
C LYS A 105 -8.97 -7.66 -27.76
N ALA A 106 -9.39 -8.77 -27.13
CA ALA A 106 -10.44 -9.62 -27.68
C ALA A 106 -11.83 -8.98 -27.73
N TRP A 107 -12.05 -7.88 -27.01
CA TRP A 107 -13.33 -7.18 -26.92
C TRP A 107 -13.32 -5.80 -27.60
N GLU A 108 -12.25 -5.46 -28.31
CA GLU A 108 -12.17 -4.24 -29.09
C GLU A 108 -13.29 -4.18 -30.14
N GLY A 109 -13.96 -3.01 -30.25
CA GLY A 109 -15.04 -2.79 -31.20
C GLY A 109 -16.40 -3.37 -30.82
N MET A 110 -16.50 -4.12 -29.72
CA MET A 110 -17.80 -4.60 -29.20
C MET A 110 -18.64 -3.42 -28.69
N ASP A 111 -19.94 -3.49 -28.96
CA ASP A 111 -20.89 -2.60 -28.30
C ASP A 111 -21.12 -3.05 -26.83
N ILE A 112 -21.91 -2.27 -26.07
CA ILE A 112 -22.09 -2.53 -24.64
C ILE A 112 -22.81 -3.87 -24.36
N GLU A 113 -23.73 -4.30 -25.23
CA GLU A 113 -24.41 -5.58 -25.08
C GLU A 113 -23.44 -6.74 -25.30
N GLU A 114 -22.72 -6.70 -26.42
CA GLU A 114 -21.68 -7.68 -26.74
C GLU A 114 -20.61 -7.76 -25.66
N LYS A 115 -20.16 -6.63 -25.15
CA LYS A 115 -19.16 -6.53 -24.09
C LYS A 115 -19.68 -7.08 -22.76
N SER A 116 -20.94 -6.80 -22.41
CA SER A 116 -21.60 -7.36 -21.22
C SER A 116 -21.69 -8.87 -21.29
N ASP A 117 -22.07 -9.43 -22.43
CA ASP A 117 -22.11 -10.86 -22.64
C ASP A 117 -20.72 -11.51 -22.59
N ALA A 118 -19.72 -10.85 -23.20
CA ALA A 118 -18.34 -11.31 -23.16
C ALA A 118 -17.78 -11.31 -21.71
N LEU A 119 -18.07 -10.28 -20.93
CA LEU A 119 -17.65 -10.16 -19.54
C LEU A 119 -18.33 -11.24 -18.66
N TYR A 120 -19.63 -11.45 -18.84
CA TYR A 120 -20.35 -12.53 -18.17
C TYR A 120 -19.72 -13.89 -18.46
N ASN A 121 -19.52 -14.21 -19.74
CA ASN A 121 -18.96 -15.50 -20.15
C ASN A 121 -17.53 -15.70 -19.63
N PHE A 122 -16.69 -14.67 -19.75
CA PHE A 122 -15.32 -14.70 -19.23
C PHE A 122 -15.29 -14.96 -17.72
N THR A 123 -16.11 -14.23 -16.96
CA THR A 123 -16.19 -14.39 -15.51
C THR A 123 -16.69 -15.77 -15.13
N LEU A 124 -17.77 -16.24 -15.73
CA LEU A 124 -18.35 -17.56 -15.43
C LEU A 124 -17.38 -18.70 -15.76
N GLU A 125 -16.79 -18.67 -16.93
CA GLU A 125 -15.86 -19.72 -17.40
C GLU A 125 -14.62 -19.78 -16.50
N ASN A 126 -13.97 -18.64 -16.28
CA ASN A 126 -12.72 -18.61 -15.55
C ASN A 126 -12.89 -18.83 -14.04
N LEU A 127 -13.95 -18.28 -13.45
CA LEU A 127 -14.25 -18.57 -12.04
C LEU A 127 -14.62 -20.05 -11.84
N THR A 128 -15.35 -20.64 -12.76
CA THR A 128 -15.64 -22.09 -12.73
C THR A 128 -14.35 -22.92 -12.79
N GLN A 129 -13.42 -22.58 -13.68
CA GLN A 129 -12.12 -23.27 -13.74
C GLN A 129 -11.33 -23.14 -12.42
N ILE A 130 -11.32 -21.95 -11.81
CA ILE A 130 -10.65 -21.71 -10.54
C ILE A 130 -11.27 -22.55 -9.41
N LEU A 131 -12.60 -22.60 -9.36
CA LEU A 131 -13.33 -23.39 -8.36
C LEU A 131 -13.15 -24.90 -8.57
N ASP A 132 -13.22 -25.37 -9.81
CA ASP A 132 -12.99 -26.78 -10.16
C ASP A 132 -11.57 -27.25 -9.86
N ALA A 133 -10.61 -26.34 -9.90
CA ALA A 133 -9.22 -26.58 -9.48
C ALA A 133 -9.05 -26.69 -7.95
N GLY A 134 -10.11 -26.49 -7.17
CA GLY A 134 -10.10 -26.63 -5.73
C GLY A 134 -9.65 -25.39 -4.95
N VAL A 135 -9.61 -24.23 -5.59
CA VAL A 135 -9.30 -22.96 -4.92
C VAL A 135 -10.44 -22.54 -4.00
N ASP A 136 -10.14 -22.21 -2.73
CA ASP A 136 -11.12 -21.76 -1.75
C ASP A 136 -11.44 -20.27 -1.95
N VAL A 137 -12.23 -19.96 -2.97
CA VAL A 137 -12.64 -18.59 -3.29
C VAL A 137 -13.72 -18.14 -2.31
N GLY A 138 -13.46 -17.08 -1.56
CA GLY A 138 -14.44 -16.46 -0.66
C GLY A 138 -15.01 -15.14 -1.17
N MET A 139 -14.35 -14.51 -2.13
CA MET A 139 -14.77 -13.21 -2.68
C MET A 139 -14.28 -13.07 -4.12
N VAL A 140 -15.08 -12.42 -4.95
CA VAL A 140 -14.71 -12.01 -6.30
C VAL A 140 -14.92 -10.51 -6.44
N GLN A 141 -13.86 -9.81 -6.79
CA GLN A 141 -13.88 -8.40 -7.10
C GLN A 141 -14.15 -8.22 -8.60
N VAL A 142 -15.27 -7.57 -8.89
CA VAL A 142 -15.73 -7.29 -10.26
C VAL A 142 -15.22 -5.91 -10.68
N GLY A 143 -14.11 -5.89 -11.41
CA GLY A 143 -13.37 -4.68 -11.76
C GLY A 143 -12.40 -4.23 -10.66
N ASN A 144 -11.43 -3.40 -11.01
CA ASN A 144 -10.39 -2.87 -10.13
C ASN A 144 -10.33 -1.34 -10.21
N GLU A 145 -10.55 -0.66 -9.07
CA GLU A 145 -10.49 0.80 -8.95
C GLU A 145 -11.29 1.54 -10.05
N ILE A 146 -12.54 1.17 -10.18
CA ILE A 146 -13.44 1.57 -11.27
C ILE A 146 -14.04 2.98 -11.14
N ASN A 147 -13.37 3.88 -10.42
CA ASN A 147 -13.85 5.25 -10.18
C ASN A 147 -14.19 6.02 -11.45
N ASN A 148 -13.43 5.82 -12.53
CA ASN A 148 -13.54 6.58 -13.78
C ASN A 148 -14.02 5.75 -14.97
N GLY A 149 -14.33 4.49 -14.76
CA GLY A 149 -14.76 3.60 -15.83
C GLY A 149 -14.34 2.16 -15.58
N MET A 150 -14.67 1.30 -16.52
CA MET A 150 -14.39 -0.13 -16.47
C MET A 150 -14.40 -0.68 -17.89
N CYS A 151 -13.40 -1.49 -18.23
CA CYS A 151 -13.39 -2.22 -19.50
C CYS A 151 -13.54 -1.32 -20.75
N GLY A 152 -12.88 -0.15 -20.73
CA GLY A 152 -12.99 0.86 -21.79
C GLY A 152 -14.26 1.72 -21.76
N GLU A 153 -15.22 1.44 -20.88
CA GLU A 153 -16.43 2.22 -20.73
C GLU A 153 -16.27 3.31 -19.66
N THR A 154 -16.67 4.53 -20.01
CA THR A 154 -16.67 5.69 -19.09
C THR A 154 -18.09 6.19 -18.78
N ASP A 155 -19.08 5.77 -19.56
CA ASP A 155 -20.49 6.05 -19.25
C ASP A 155 -20.95 5.24 -18.05
N ALA A 156 -21.50 5.92 -17.05
CA ALA A 156 -21.91 5.29 -15.80
C ALA A 156 -23.01 4.22 -15.96
N SER A 157 -23.88 4.35 -16.98
CA SER A 157 -24.89 3.35 -17.27
C SER A 157 -24.27 2.08 -17.83
N ASN A 158 -23.28 2.23 -18.72
CA ASN A 158 -22.54 1.11 -19.30
C ASN A 158 -21.72 0.39 -18.23
N VAL A 159 -21.03 1.13 -17.35
CA VAL A 159 -20.28 0.53 -16.22
C VAL A 159 -21.19 -0.28 -15.33
N ARG A 160 -22.35 0.26 -14.96
CA ARG A 160 -23.33 -0.48 -14.13
C ARG A 160 -23.82 -1.76 -14.82
N LYS A 161 -23.99 -1.73 -16.14
CA LYS A 161 -24.36 -2.92 -16.92
C LYS A 161 -23.29 -4.00 -16.87
N LEU A 162 -22.03 -3.61 -17.03
CA LEU A 162 -20.88 -4.54 -16.88
C LEU A 162 -20.80 -5.12 -15.47
N LEU A 163 -20.98 -4.29 -14.43
CA LEU A 163 -21.02 -4.76 -13.04
C LEU A 163 -22.14 -5.77 -12.79
N ALA A 164 -23.33 -5.51 -13.31
CA ALA A 164 -24.46 -6.43 -13.20
C ALA A 164 -24.17 -7.76 -13.87
N SER A 165 -23.54 -7.77 -15.04
CA SER A 165 -23.14 -8.99 -15.77
C SER A 165 -22.08 -9.78 -15.00
N GLY A 166 -21.07 -9.12 -14.47
CA GLY A 166 -20.02 -9.77 -13.68
C GLY A 166 -20.58 -10.35 -12.37
N SER A 167 -21.41 -9.58 -11.66
CA SER A 167 -22.09 -10.06 -10.45
C SER A 167 -22.92 -11.30 -10.73
N LYS A 168 -23.74 -11.25 -11.78
CA LYS A 168 -24.55 -12.42 -12.18
C LYS A 168 -23.70 -13.64 -12.45
N ALA A 169 -22.58 -13.51 -13.15
CA ALA A 169 -21.68 -14.63 -13.44
C ALA A 169 -21.10 -15.23 -12.14
N VAL A 170 -20.71 -14.39 -11.18
CA VAL A 170 -20.23 -14.85 -9.87
C VAL A 170 -21.33 -15.61 -9.13
N ARG A 171 -22.57 -15.10 -9.10
CA ARG A 171 -23.70 -15.79 -8.47
C ARG A 171 -23.99 -17.13 -9.13
N ASP A 172 -23.96 -17.19 -10.44
CA ASP A 172 -24.20 -18.43 -11.19
C ASP A 172 -23.11 -19.49 -10.90
N ALA A 173 -21.84 -19.08 -10.87
CA ALA A 173 -20.73 -19.96 -10.51
C ALA A 173 -20.79 -20.43 -9.04
N ALA A 174 -21.12 -19.53 -8.12
CA ALA A 174 -21.28 -19.83 -6.70
C ALA A 174 -22.41 -20.85 -6.47
N THR A 175 -23.55 -20.65 -7.13
CA THR A 175 -24.71 -21.56 -7.06
C THR A 175 -24.35 -22.95 -7.62
N ALA A 176 -23.71 -22.99 -8.78
CA ALA A 176 -23.31 -24.26 -9.42
C ALA A 176 -22.30 -25.05 -8.59
N SER A 177 -21.38 -24.37 -7.89
CA SER A 177 -20.37 -25.00 -7.04
C SER A 177 -20.83 -25.24 -5.60
N GLY A 178 -21.97 -24.71 -5.19
CA GLY A 178 -22.44 -24.76 -3.80
C GLY A 178 -21.57 -23.96 -2.82
N LYS A 179 -20.85 -22.95 -3.31
CA LYS A 179 -19.97 -22.09 -2.51
C LYS A 179 -20.65 -20.76 -2.17
N ASP A 180 -20.30 -20.23 -1.00
CA ASP A 180 -20.69 -18.87 -0.60
C ASP A 180 -19.57 -17.92 -0.98
N ILE A 181 -19.82 -17.09 -2.00
CA ILE A 181 -18.83 -16.17 -2.58
C ILE A 181 -19.38 -14.75 -2.55
N LEU A 182 -18.68 -13.85 -1.89
CA LEU A 182 -19.03 -12.43 -1.88
C LEU A 182 -18.71 -11.78 -3.23
N VAL A 183 -19.62 -10.94 -3.70
CA VAL A 183 -19.40 -10.06 -4.85
C VAL A 183 -18.92 -8.70 -4.34
N ALA A 184 -17.72 -8.29 -4.73
CA ALA A 184 -17.13 -7.02 -4.36
C ALA A 184 -17.09 -6.03 -5.53
N VAL A 185 -17.32 -4.76 -5.23
CA VAL A 185 -16.97 -3.62 -6.09
C VAL A 185 -15.80 -2.87 -5.46
N HIS A 186 -14.91 -2.30 -6.27
CA HIS A 186 -13.67 -1.70 -5.78
C HIS A 186 -13.47 -0.29 -6.28
N TYR A 187 -13.25 0.61 -5.33
CA TYR A 187 -12.96 2.02 -5.57
C TYR A 187 -11.72 2.46 -4.80
N THR A 188 -11.12 3.56 -5.24
CA THR A 188 -10.03 4.26 -4.56
C THR A 188 -10.37 5.73 -4.36
N ASN A 189 -9.40 6.54 -3.91
CA ASN A 189 -9.53 7.99 -3.71
C ASN A 189 -10.66 8.32 -2.72
N ILE A 190 -10.57 7.77 -1.51
CA ILE A 190 -11.53 8.06 -0.43
C ILE A 190 -11.53 9.52 0.02
N ASP A 191 -10.50 10.29 -0.33
CA ASP A 191 -10.43 11.74 -0.19
C ASP A 191 -11.46 12.49 -1.06
N ASP A 192 -11.97 11.86 -2.14
CA ASP A 192 -13.10 12.37 -2.93
C ASP A 192 -14.41 11.63 -2.59
N MET A 193 -14.89 11.82 -1.37
CA MET A 193 -16.14 11.21 -0.89
C MET A 193 -17.37 11.58 -1.73
N LYS A 194 -17.39 12.78 -2.33
CA LYS A 194 -18.50 13.20 -3.19
C LYS A 194 -18.60 12.33 -4.45
N LYS A 195 -17.48 11.99 -5.04
CA LYS A 195 -17.44 11.11 -6.21
C LYS A 195 -17.84 9.69 -5.82
N LEU A 196 -17.31 9.18 -4.70
CA LEU A 196 -17.66 7.87 -4.18
C LEU A 196 -19.16 7.75 -3.92
N ASP A 197 -19.76 8.75 -3.29
CA ASP A 197 -21.22 8.80 -3.07
C ASP A 197 -22.02 8.79 -4.38
N THR A 198 -21.57 9.54 -5.38
CA THR A 198 -22.22 9.54 -6.69
C THR A 198 -22.22 8.14 -7.32
N LEU A 199 -21.09 7.43 -7.23
CA LEU A 199 -20.94 6.08 -7.76
C LEU A 199 -21.81 5.07 -7.01
N LEU A 200 -21.72 5.04 -5.68
CA LEU A 200 -22.47 4.09 -4.86
C LEU A 200 -23.98 4.36 -4.89
N THR A 201 -24.41 5.63 -4.91
CA THR A 201 -25.83 5.98 -5.11
C THR A 201 -26.33 5.48 -6.46
N GLY A 202 -25.50 5.57 -7.50
CA GLY A 202 -25.82 5.04 -8.81
C GLY A 202 -26.05 3.51 -8.80
N LEU A 203 -25.24 2.77 -8.04
CA LEU A 203 -25.43 1.34 -7.85
C LEU A 203 -26.72 1.02 -7.09
N GLN A 204 -26.98 1.75 -6.00
CA GLN A 204 -28.15 1.56 -5.16
C GLN A 204 -29.45 1.85 -5.91
N VAL A 205 -29.54 2.98 -6.62
CA VAL A 205 -30.74 3.38 -7.39
C VAL A 205 -31.05 2.41 -8.52
N LYS A 206 -30.01 1.77 -9.08
CA LYS A 206 -30.15 0.78 -10.15
C LYS A 206 -30.21 -0.65 -9.63
N GLU A 207 -30.26 -0.82 -8.32
CA GLU A 207 -30.38 -2.13 -7.66
C GLU A 207 -29.30 -3.14 -8.15
N ILE A 208 -28.05 -2.64 -8.35
CA ILE A 208 -26.95 -3.51 -8.73
C ILE A 208 -26.65 -4.47 -7.57
N ASP A 209 -26.58 -5.76 -7.90
CA ASP A 209 -26.31 -6.80 -6.91
C ASP A 209 -24.82 -6.86 -6.57
N TYR A 210 -24.48 -6.60 -5.33
CA TYR A 210 -23.15 -6.78 -4.73
C TYR A 210 -23.26 -6.82 -3.21
N ASP A 211 -22.26 -7.37 -2.53
CA ASP A 211 -22.26 -7.57 -1.09
C ASP A 211 -21.38 -6.59 -0.34
N ILE A 212 -20.23 -6.24 -0.92
CA ILE A 212 -19.13 -5.59 -0.22
C ILE A 212 -18.41 -4.58 -1.10
N VAL A 213 -18.00 -3.48 -0.49
CA VAL A 213 -17.20 -2.41 -1.12
C VAL A 213 -15.76 -2.53 -0.67
N GLY A 214 -14.84 -2.66 -1.62
CA GLY A 214 -13.41 -2.54 -1.40
C GLY A 214 -12.95 -1.10 -1.58
N LEU A 215 -12.12 -0.62 -0.68
CA LEU A 215 -11.51 0.70 -0.73
C LEU A 215 -9.99 0.57 -0.69
N SER A 216 -9.31 1.12 -1.70
CA SER A 216 -7.85 1.30 -1.61
C SER A 216 -7.55 2.43 -0.64
N PHE A 217 -6.61 2.19 0.28
CA PHE A 217 -6.11 3.19 1.19
C PHE A 217 -4.59 3.14 1.27
N TYR A 218 -3.97 4.19 0.73
CA TYR A 218 -2.54 4.44 0.85
C TYR A 218 -2.35 5.78 1.56
N PRO A 219 -1.76 5.81 2.77
CA PRO A 219 -1.66 7.04 3.57
C PRO A 219 -0.82 8.13 2.91
N TYR A 220 -0.02 7.77 1.91
CA TYR A 220 0.70 8.73 1.07
C TYR A 220 -0.22 9.70 0.31
N TRP A 221 -1.45 9.26 -0.05
CA TRP A 221 -2.32 9.98 -0.99
C TRP A 221 -3.77 10.13 -0.55
N HIS A 222 -4.26 9.28 0.34
CA HIS A 222 -5.69 9.11 0.59
C HIS A 222 -6.16 9.67 1.93
N GLY A 223 -5.32 10.47 2.60
CA GLY A 223 -5.68 11.10 3.87
C GLY A 223 -5.23 10.32 5.10
N THR A 224 -5.89 10.57 6.21
CA THR A 224 -5.55 10.06 7.54
C THR A 224 -6.29 8.78 7.91
N MET A 225 -5.93 8.17 9.04
CA MET A 225 -6.69 7.04 9.60
C MET A 225 -8.12 7.42 9.97
N ASP A 226 -8.36 8.67 10.38
CA ASP A 226 -9.71 9.16 10.64
C ASP A 226 -10.51 9.32 9.33
N ASP A 227 -9.90 9.73 8.24
CA ASP A 227 -10.54 9.76 6.93
C ASP A 227 -10.95 8.35 6.48
N LEU A 228 -10.09 7.36 6.69
CA LEU A 228 -10.40 5.96 6.42
C LEU A 228 -11.58 5.47 7.27
N LYS A 229 -11.55 5.71 8.58
CA LYS A 229 -12.66 5.34 9.49
C LYS A 229 -13.97 5.97 9.04
N ASN A 230 -13.95 7.26 8.76
CA ASN A 230 -15.15 8.00 8.32
C ASN A 230 -15.68 7.47 6.99
N ALA A 231 -14.82 7.17 6.02
CA ALA A 231 -15.22 6.58 4.75
C ALA A 231 -15.89 5.21 4.93
N ILE A 232 -15.30 4.34 5.74
CA ILE A 232 -15.86 3.01 6.03
C ILE A 232 -17.24 3.12 6.71
N ILE A 233 -17.35 3.93 7.77
CA ILE A 233 -18.61 4.14 8.49
C ILE A 233 -19.66 4.71 7.54
N HIS A 234 -19.29 5.70 6.74
CA HIS A 234 -20.21 6.34 5.80
C HIS A 234 -20.75 5.35 4.76
N VAL A 235 -19.90 4.55 4.14
CA VAL A 235 -20.33 3.53 3.16
C VAL A 235 -21.23 2.49 3.81
N ARG A 236 -20.85 1.98 4.98
CA ARG A 236 -21.62 0.98 5.70
C ARG A 236 -23.00 1.49 6.09
N ASP A 237 -23.06 2.67 6.71
CA ASP A 237 -24.29 3.19 7.31
C ASP A 237 -25.23 3.79 6.26
N THR A 238 -24.68 4.37 5.17
CA THR A 238 -25.50 4.98 4.10
C THR A 238 -26.02 3.95 3.11
N TYR A 239 -25.20 2.99 2.72
CA TYR A 239 -25.53 2.03 1.65
C TYR A 239 -25.86 0.62 2.17
N GLY A 240 -25.69 0.37 3.48
CA GLY A 240 -25.98 -0.93 4.09
C GLY A 240 -25.09 -2.06 3.58
N LYS A 241 -23.88 -1.75 3.13
CA LYS A 241 -22.93 -2.70 2.54
C LYS A 241 -21.78 -2.99 3.49
N LYS A 242 -21.26 -4.22 3.43
CA LYS A 242 -19.98 -4.54 4.03
C LYS A 242 -18.87 -3.71 3.38
N VAL A 243 -17.77 -3.49 4.09
CA VAL A 243 -16.60 -2.75 3.60
C VAL A 243 -15.33 -3.51 3.97
N TYR A 244 -14.35 -3.50 3.09
CA TYR A 244 -12.98 -3.95 3.39
C TYR A 244 -11.97 -2.98 2.77
N VAL A 245 -10.77 -2.94 3.33
CA VAL A 245 -9.63 -2.23 2.72
C VAL A 245 -9.01 -3.17 1.70
N ALA A 246 -9.23 -2.87 0.41
CA ALA A 246 -8.79 -3.75 -0.68
C ALA A 246 -7.29 -3.68 -0.94
N GLU A 247 -6.69 -2.52 -0.68
CA GLU A 247 -5.27 -2.28 -0.86
C GLU A 247 -4.74 -1.32 0.20
N ASN A 248 -3.57 -1.66 0.73
CA ASN A 248 -2.76 -0.85 1.64
C ASN A 248 -1.31 -1.31 1.51
N ALA A 249 -0.37 -0.42 1.57
CA ALA A 249 1.06 -0.75 1.68
C ALA A 249 1.83 0.42 2.29
N TYR A 250 2.99 0.13 2.85
CA TYR A 250 3.92 1.13 3.37
C TYR A 250 5.38 0.70 3.20
N CYS A 251 6.27 1.66 2.90
CA CYS A 251 7.67 1.38 2.69
C CYS A 251 8.41 1.12 4.02
N TYR A 252 9.29 0.12 4.00
CA TYR A 252 10.14 -0.21 5.14
C TYR A 252 11.57 0.33 4.99
N THR A 253 11.91 0.86 3.84
CA THR A 253 13.23 1.42 3.52
C THR A 253 13.14 2.43 2.38
N SER A 254 14.11 3.33 2.31
CA SER A 254 14.31 4.23 1.17
C SER A 254 15.23 3.65 0.08
N GLU A 255 15.77 2.45 0.29
CA GLU A 255 16.62 1.79 -0.68
C GLU A 255 15.82 1.24 -1.85
N ASP A 256 16.46 1.18 -3.01
CA ASP A 256 15.96 0.54 -4.24
C ASP A 256 16.75 -0.76 -4.44
N GLY A 257 16.04 -1.87 -4.51
CA GLY A 257 16.64 -3.21 -4.53
C GLY A 257 16.97 -3.73 -5.91
N ASP A 258 16.45 -3.14 -7.00
CA ASP A 258 16.67 -3.65 -8.37
C ASP A 258 17.13 -2.60 -9.39
N GLY A 259 17.29 -1.34 -8.97
CA GLY A 259 17.69 -0.24 -9.85
C GLY A 259 16.54 0.35 -10.68
N SER A 260 15.33 -0.14 -10.51
CA SER A 260 14.11 0.46 -11.09
C SER A 260 13.45 1.35 -10.06
N ALA A 261 13.34 2.64 -10.35
CA ALA A 261 12.83 3.64 -9.41
C ALA A 261 11.51 3.23 -8.75
N ASN A 262 11.47 3.31 -7.44
CA ASN A 262 10.28 3.02 -6.65
C ASN A 262 9.21 4.12 -6.75
N SER A 263 7.95 3.75 -6.67
CA SER A 263 6.81 4.68 -6.64
C SER A 263 6.84 5.58 -5.40
N ILE A 264 7.35 5.06 -4.29
CA ILE A 264 7.61 5.78 -3.05
C ILE A 264 9.11 5.71 -2.76
N ASN A 265 9.77 6.85 -2.67
CA ASN A 265 11.23 6.89 -2.45
C ASN A 265 11.62 6.76 -0.96
N GLY A 266 10.65 6.90 -0.04
CA GLY A 266 10.88 6.71 1.39
C GLY A 266 11.59 7.87 2.08
N THR A 267 11.59 9.07 1.49
CA THR A 267 12.21 10.28 2.06
C THR A 267 11.20 11.41 2.26
N ASP A 268 10.83 12.11 1.22
CA ASP A 268 9.96 13.29 1.23
C ASP A 268 8.50 12.99 0.80
N ASP A 269 8.21 11.74 0.51
CA ASP A 269 6.88 11.25 0.12
C ASP A 269 6.18 10.40 1.21
N LEU A 270 6.74 10.39 2.43
CA LEU A 270 6.20 9.63 3.56
C LEU A 270 4.90 10.22 4.10
N ALA A 271 4.06 9.36 4.65
CA ALA A 271 2.91 9.78 5.42
C ALA A 271 3.32 10.29 6.82
N GLU A 272 2.66 11.32 7.32
CA GLU A 272 2.94 11.89 8.64
C GLU A 272 2.79 10.82 9.74
N GLY A 273 3.79 10.74 10.59
CA GLY A 273 3.82 9.83 11.73
C GLY A 273 4.34 8.42 11.45
N TYR A 274 4.79 8.13 10.22
CA TYR A 274 5.35 6.82 9.87
C TYR A 274 6.68 6.97 9.14
N SER A 275 7.72 6.36 9.69
CA SER A 275 9.06 6.34 9.08
C SER A 275 9.19 5.23 8.02
N ALA A 276 10.13 5.41 7.08
CA ALA A 276 10.55 4.35 6.16
C ALA A 276 11.45 3.37 6.91
N SER A 277 10.83 2.49 7.69
CA SER A 277 11.50 1.49 8.51
C SER A 277 10.59 0.28 8.71
N VAL A 278 11.16 -0.84 9.13
CA VAL A 278 10.38 -2.05 9.46
C VAL A 278 9.35 -1.75 10.55
N GLN A 279 9.73 -0.95 11.56
CA GLN A 279 8.80 -0.52 12.61
C GLN A 279 7.73 0.43 12.07
N GLY A 280 8.10 1.39 11.23
CA GLY A 280 7.15 2.32 10.59
C GLY A 280 6.12 1.58 9.74
N GLN A 281 6.55 0.58 8.96
CA GLN A 281 5.66 -0.29 8.20
C GLN A 281 4.69 -1.06 9.12
N ALA A 282 5.19 -1.66 10.22
CA ALA A 282 4.37 -2.38 11.17
C ALA A 282 3.35 -1.48 11.86
N ASN A 283 3.74 -0.26 12.24
CA ASN A 283 2.87 0.72 12.87
C ASN A 283 1.75 1.17 11.94
N GLU A 284 2.08 1.43 10.68
CA GLU A 284 1.09 1.83 9.68
C GLU A 284 0.05 0.73 9.48
N VAL A 285 0.46 -0.51 9.26
CA VAL A 285 -0.46 -1.65 9.07
C VAL A 285 -1.31 -1.89 10.31
N ARG A 286 -0.73 -1.79 11.51
CA ARG A 286 -1.48 -1.87 12.78
C ARG A 286 -2.58 -0.81 12.82
N ASP A 287 -2.25 0.43 12.50
CA ASP A 287 -3.18 1.56 12.59
C ASP A 287 -4.29 1.47 11.54
N VAL A 288 -3.97 1.01 10.33
CA VAL A 288 -4.99 0.71 9.30
C VAL A 288 -5.93 -0.40 9.77
N CYS A 289 -5.39 -1.48 10.33
CA CYS A 289 -6.20 -2.56 10.90
C CYS A 289 -7.10 -2.09 12.05
N ALA A 290 -6.57 -1.25 12.94
CA ALA A 290 -7.33 -0.68 14.04
C ALA A 290 -8.45 0.22 13.51
N ALA A 291 -8.16 1.15 12.61
CA ALA A 291 -9.13 2.03 11.99
C ALA A 291 -10.23 1.24 11.26
N ALA A 292 -9.85 0.24 10.46
CA ALA A 292 -10.78 -0.61 9.74
C ALA A 292 -11.69 -1.40 10.70
N SER A 293 -11.12 -2.02 11.72
CA SER A 293 -11.85 -2.81 12.71
C SER A 293 -12.80 -1.96 13.55
N GLU A 294 -12.36 -0.81 14.04
CA GLU A 294 -13.19 0.14 14.80
C GLU A 294 -14.35 0.69 13.98
N ALA A 295 -14.13 0.92 12.70
CA ALA A 295 -15.16 1.36 11.76
C ALA A 295 -16.11 0.24 11.32
N GLY A 296 -15.85 -1.02 11.68
CA GLY A 296 -16.67 -2.18 11.34
C GLY A 296 -16.44 -2.72 9.94
N ALA A 297 -15.25 -2.57 9.39
CA ALA A 297 -14.83 -3.24 8.17
C ALA A 297 -14.55 -4.73 8.41
N GLU A 298 -14.67 -5.53 7.35
CA GLU A 298 -14.43 -6.98 7.40
C GLU A 298 -12.94 -7.33 7.47
N GLY A 299 -12.06 -6.44 7.06
CA GLY A 299 -10.61 -6.61 7.11
C GLY A 299 -9.82 -5.75 6.14
N ILE A 300 -8.56 -6.10 5.97
CA ILE A 300 -7.65 -5.42 5.06
C ILE A 300 -6.91 -6.43 4.17
N PHE A 301 -6.41 -5.94 3.02
CA PHE A 301 -5.42 -6.61 2.19
C PHE A 301 -4.18 -5.72 2.04
N TYR A 302 -3.03 -6.25 2.41
CA TYR A 302 -1.75 -5.62 2.13
C TYR A 302 -1.36 -5.89 0.67
N TRP A 303 -1.14 -4.83 -0.12
CA TRP A 303 -0.91 -4.96 -1.56
C TRP A 303 0.54 -5.32 -1.85
N GLU A 304 0.72 -6.42 -2.59
CA GLU A 304 2.01 -6.91 -3.09
C GLU A 304 3.10 -7.03 -2.00
N GLY A 305 2.72 -7.61 -0.88
CA GLY A 305 3.63 -7.80 0.26
C GLY A 305 4.81 -8.73 0.00
N THR A 306 4.82 -9.43 -1.12
CA THR A 306 5.87 -10.37 -1.54
C THR A 306 6.66 -9.91 -2.76
N TRP A 307 6.39 -8.72 -3.29
CA TRP A 307 7.06 -8.23 -4.51
C TRP A 307 8.44 -7.68 -4.17
N ILE A 308 9.43 -8.55 -4.22
CA ILE A 308 10.84 -8.23 -3.97
C ILE A 308 11.63 -8.14 -5.29
N PRO A 309 12.83 -7.55 -5.29
CA PRO A 309 13.61 -7.36 -6.49
C PRO A 309 14.12 -8.68 -7.08
N VAL A 310 14.37 -8.64 -8.38
CA VAL A 310 14.99 -9.72 -9.13
C VAL A 310 16.42 -9.32 -9.48
N GLY A 311 17.38 -9.99 -8.90
CA GLY A 311 18.79 -9.69 -9.07
C GLY A 311 19.25 -8.44 -8.30
N PRO A 312 20.55 -8.12 -8.33
CA PRO A 312 21.12 -7.01 -7.58
C PRO A 312 20.85 -5.66 -8.26
N ALA A 313 20.75 -4.58 -7.46
CA ALA A 313 20.47 -3.22 -7.92
C ALA A 313 21.51 -2.63 -8.89
N ASP A 314 22.75 -3.10 -8.81
CA ASP A 314 23.87 -2.65 -9.65
C ASP A 314 24.03 -3.44 -10.95
N ALA A 315 23.12 -4.38 -11.24
CA ALA A 315 23.10 -5.18 -12.45
C ALA A 315 21.95 -4.80 -13.39
N ASP A 316 22.12 -5.04 -14.68
CA ASP A 316 21.02 -5.00 -15.64
C ASP A 316 20.21 -6.30 -15.53
N ASN A 317 19.07 -6.22 -14.86
CA ASN A 317 18.16 -7.35 -14.65
C ASN A 317 17.07 -7.46 -15.73
N SER A 318 17.13 -6.63 -16.77
CA SER A 318 16.06 -6.53 -17.79
C SER A 318 15.79 -7.86 -18.51
N ALA A 319 16.81 -8.65 -18.80
CA ALA A 319 16.64 -9.95 -19.45
C ALA A 319 15.79 -10.93 -18.61
N ILE A 320 15.81 -10.79 -17.28
CA ILE A 320 15.07 -11.64 -16.35
C ILE A 320 13.62 -11.20 -16.25
N TRP A 321 13.38 -9.92 -15.85
CA TRP A 321 12.01 -9.44 -15.67
C TRP A 321 11.24 -9.30 -17.01
N GLU A 322 11.91 -9.05 -18.14
CA GLU A 322 11.31 -9.13 -19.47
C GLU A 322 10.81 -10.56 -19.77
N LYS A 323 11.64 -11.56 -19.51
CA LYS A 323 11.32 -12.96 -19.82
C LYS A 323 10.20 -13.52 -18.95
N TYR A 324 10.22 -13.24 -17.65
CA TYR A 324 9.33 -13.89 -16.68
C TYR A 324 8.18 -13.02 -16.22
N GLY A 325 8.19 -11.73 -16.59
CA GLY A 325 7.14 -10.79 -16.19
C GLY A 325 7.21 -10.37 -14.72
N SER A 326 8.39 -10.43 -14.09
CA SER A 326 8.58 -10.14 -12.67
C SER A 326 8.79 -8.65 -12.35
N GLY A 327 8.96 -7.79 -13.35
CA GLY A 327 8.90 -6.35 -13.21
C GLY A 327 7.46 -5.82 -13.27
N TRP A 328 7.26 -4.53 -13.05
CA TRP A 328 5.91 -3.94 -13.13
C TRP A 328 5.36 -3.97 -14.58
N ALA A 329 6.24 -3.85 -15.57
CA ALA A 329 5.92 -3.96 -16.99
C ALA A 329 7.14 -4.45 -17.77
N SER A 330 6.91 -5.25 -18.81
CA SER A 330 7.88 -5.56 -19.84
C SER A 330 7.75 -4.60 -21.03
N SER A 331 8.76 -4.53 -21.88
CA SER A 331 8.71 -3.77 -23.13
C SER A 331 7.58 -4.23 -24.06
N TYR A 332 7.16 -5.49 -23.96
CA TYR A 332 6.08 -6.07 -24.76
C TYR A 332 4.70 -5.50 -24.45
N ALA A 333 4.51 -4.89 -23.27
CA ALA A 333 3.27 -4.22 -22.91
C ALA A 333 3.01 -2.93 -23.71
N GLY A 334 4.03 -2.37 -24.37
CA GLY A 334 3.95 -1.10 -25.07
C GLY A 334 2.92 -1.05 -26.19
N GLY A 335 2.56 -2.19 -26.79
CA GLY A 335 1.49 -2.26 -27.80
C GLY A 335 0.10 -2.07 -27.20
N TYR A 336 -0.11 -2.52 -25.98
CA TYR A 336 -1.39 -2.39 -25.25
C TYR A 336 -1.48 -1.11 -24.42
N ASP A 337 -0.36 -0.70 -23.81
CA ASP A 337 -0.24 0.49 -22.96
C ASP A 337 0.93 1.39 -23.45
N PRO A 338 0.78 2.11 -24.58
CA PRO A 338 1.88 2.81 -25.23
C PRO A 338 2.34 4.07 -24.49
N LYS A 339 1.48 4.64 -23.61
CA LYS A 339 1.77 5.92 -22.94
C LYS A 339 2.48 5.77 -21.60
N ASP A 340 2.34 4.63 -20.95
CA ASP A 340 2.96 4.33 -19.68
C ASP A 340 3.95 3.17 -19.81
N ALA A 341 3.50 1.93 -19.89
CA ALA A 341 4.38 0.78 -20.06
C ALA A 341 5.27 0.85 -21.29
N GLY A 342 4.78 1.40 -22.39
CA GLY A 342 5.57 1.61 -23.62
C GLY A 342 6.73 2.59 -23.48
N GLN A 343 6.73 3.40 -22.41
CA GLN A 343 7.77 4.42 -22.16
C GLN A 343 8.59 4.13 -20.91
N TYR A 344 7.98 3.54 -19.87
CA TYR A 344 8.53 3.45 -18.52
C TYR A 344 8.61 2.03 -17.98
N TYR A 345 8.51 1.00 -18.86
CA TYR A 345 8.65 -0.40 -18.44
C TYR A 345 9.94 -0.61 -17.63
N GLY A 346 9.91 -1.56 -16.70
CA GLY A 346 11.04 -1.77 -15.80
C GLY A 346 10.81 -2.90 -14.80
N GLY A 347 11.70 -2.99 -13.83
CA GLY A 347 11.66 -3.91 -12.71
C GLY A 347 10.54 -3.56 -11.73
N SER A 348 10.68 -3.98 -10.49
CA SER A 348 9.70 -3.66 -9.45
C SER A 348 9.77 -2.18 -9.09
N SER A 349 8.63 -1.48 -9.14
CA SER A 349 8.49 -0.13 -8.60
C SER A 349 7.98 -0.11 -7.15
N TRP A 350 7.94 -1.28 -6.50
CA TRP A 350 7.29 -1.50 -5.21
C TRP A 350 8.11 -2.33 -4.21
N ASP A 351 9.34 -2.66 -4.53
CA ASP A 351 10.17 -3.60 -3.75
C ASP A 351 10.50 -3.13 -2.33
N ASN A 352 10.53 -1.82 -2.10
CA ASN A 352 10.71 -1.23 -0.78
C ASN A 352 9.44 -1.21 0.10
N GLN A 353 8.34 -1.75 -0.39
CA GLN A 353 7.06 -1.87 0.33
C GLN A 353 6.65 -3.32 0.61
N ALA A 354 7.45 -4.29 0.20
CA ALA A 354 7.23 -5.69 0.55
C ALA A 354 7.37 -5.92 2.07
N MET A 355 6.83 -7.04 2.56
CA MET A 355 7.04 -7.51 3.94
C MET A 355 8.12 -8.60 4.02
N PHE A 356 8.95 -8.65 2.99
CA PHE A 356 10.18 -9.44 2.88
C PHE A 356 11.30 -8.50 2.46
N ASP A 357 12.51 -8.77 2.93
CA ASP A 357 13.67 -8.01 2.48
C ASP A 357 14.04 -8.36 1.02
N PHE A 358 15.01 -7.65 0.45
CA PHE A 358 15.43 -7.85 -0.94
C PHE A 358 16.00 -9.23 -1.24
N THR A 359 16.28 -10.03 -0.22
CA THR A 359 16.81 -11.40 -0.34
C THR A 359 15.76 -12.49 -0.09
N GLY A 360 14.51 -12.11 0.22
CA GLY A 360 13.40 -13.02 0.43
C GLY A 360 13.19 -13.48 1.86
N HIS A 361 13.87 -12.86 2.83
CA HIS A 361 13.65 -13.14 4.26
C HIS A 361 12.50 -12.27 4.79
N PRO A 362 11.58 -12.83 5.60
CA PRO A 362 10.46 -12.06 6.12
C PRO A 362 10.95 -10.98 7.08
N LEU A 363 10.41 -9.79 6.93
CA LEU A 363 10.64 -8.68 7.86
C LEU A 363 9.89 -8.92 9.18
N ALA A 364 10.39 -8.39 10.28
CA ALA A 364 9.70 -8.47 11.57
C ALA A 364 8.28 -7.89 11.52
N SER A 365 8.03 -6.90 10.65
CA SER A 365 6.71 -6.31 10.40
C SER A 365 5.65 -7.31 9.93
N LEU A 366 6.02 -8.40 9.27
CA LEU A 366 5.09 -9.45 8.87
C LEU A 366 4.37 -10.10 10.07
N ASN A 367 4.99 -10.11 11.25
CA ASN A 367 4.39 -10.62 12.48
C ASN A 367 3.16 -9.83 12.94
N ILE A 368 2.90 -8.64 12.38
CA ILE A 368 1.72 -7.85 12.75
C ILE A 368 0.43 -8.65 12.57
N PHE A 369 0.31 -9.46 11.53
CA PHE A 369 -0.87 -10.30 11.28
C PHE A 369 -1.08 -11.35 12.38
N LYS A 370 0.01 -11.91 12.93
CA LYS A 370 -0.04 -12.84 14.06
C LYS A 370 -0.50 -12.13 15.34
N TYR A 371 0.03 -10.94 15.61
CA TYR A 371 -0.37 -10.15 16.75
C TYR A 371 -1.83 -9.72 16.68
N LEU A 372 -2.30 -9.31 15.53
CA LEU A 372 -3.72 -9.00 15.30
C LEU A 372 -4.63 -10.21 15.54
N LYS A 373 -4.21 -11.39 15.11
CA LYS A 373 -4.97 -12.64 15.30
C LYS A 373 -5.13 -13.00 16.77
N TYR A 374 -4.05 -12.95 17.53
CA TYR A 374 -4.03 -13.44 18.92
C TYR A 374 -4.26 -12.34 19.96
N GLY A 375 -4.43 -11.09 19.54
CA GLY A 375 -4.51 -9.95 20.44
C GLY A 375 -3.22 -9.71 21.24
N ALA A 376 -2.10 -10.35 20.84
CA ALA A 376 -0.81 -10.14 21.43
C ALA A 376 -0.23 -8.82 20.92
N THR A 377 0.26 -7.99 21.83
CA THR A 377 1.03 -6.80 21.50
C THR A 377 2.51 -7.18 21.36
N ALA A 378 3.23 -6.52 20.45
CA ALA A 378 4.68 -6.56 20.49
C ALA A 378 5.18 -6.08 21.86
N PRO A 379 6.34 -6.53 22.34
CA PRO A 379 6.96 -5.93 23.52
C PRO A 379 7.03 -4.41 23.37
N LEU A 380 6.79 -3.69 24.46
CA LEU A 380 6.89 -2.24 24.46
C LEU A 380 8.33 -1.85 24.05
N ALA A 381 8.45 -1.03 23.04
CA ALA A 381 9.72 -0.56 22.51
C ALA A 381 9.60 0.89 22.07
N ILE A 382 10.69 1.62 22.11
CA ILE A 382 10.75 3.00 21.59
C ILE A 382 10.50 2.96 20.08
N ASP A 383 9.51 3.72 19.63
CA ASP A 383 9.18 3.90 18.23
C ASP A 383 9.87 5.14 17.65
N THR A 384 9.74 6.27 18.33
CA THR A 384 10.26 7.55 17.86
C THR A 384 10.74 8.39 19.03
N ILE A 385 11.86 9.08 18.84
CA ILE A 385 12.29 10.18 19.70
C ILE A 385 12.15 11.44 18.86
N PRO A 386 11.23 12.38 19.20
CA PRO A 386 11.07 13.63 18.50
C PRO A 386 12.38 14.43 18.43
N GLU A 387 12.55 15.19 17.38
CA GLU A 387 13.71 16.07 17.21
C GLU A 387 13.84 17.02 18.40
N ILE A 388 15.05 17.10 18.95
CA ILE A 388 15.35 17.97 20.12
C ILE A 388 16.05 19.22 19.59
N VAL A 389 15.33 20.31 19.55
CA VAL A 389 15.85 21.60 19.07
C VAL A 389 15.90 22.59 20.22
N VAL A 390 17.05 23.21 20.42
CA VAL A 390 17.29 24.24 21.43
C VAL A 390 17.82 25.49 20.75
N SER A 391 17.21 26.63 21.00
CA SER A 391 17.68 27.93 20.51
C SER A 391 18.08 28.83 21.66
N CYS A 392 19.19 29.50 21.53
CA CYS A 392 19.59 30.57 22.45
C CYS A 392 20.24 31.74 21.73
N ASN A 393 20.29 32.88 22.40
CA ASN A 393 20.92 34.07 21.86
C ASN A 393 22.42 34.06 22.10
N ILE A 394 23.19 34.72 21.24
CA ILE A 394 24.62 34.94 21.42
C ILE A 394 24.86 35.56 22.82
N GLY A 395 25.81 35.03 23.54
CA GLY A 395 26.17 35.42 24.90
C GLY A 395 25.27 34.83 26.01
N ALA A 396 24.23 34.06 25.65
CA ALA A 396 23.39 33.38 26.62
C ALA A 396 23.94 31.99 26.95
N GLU A 397 23.60 31.49 28.14
CA GLU A 397 23.88 30.08 28.53
C GLU A 397 22.97 29.12 27.76
N VAL A 398 23.55 28.11 27.18
CA VAL A 398 22.78 27.02 26.53
C VAL A 398 22.15 26.13 27.62
N LYS A 399 20.85 25.96 27.54
CA LYS A 399 20.11 25.08 28.46
C LYS A 399 19.49 23.92 27.67
N LEU A 400 20.13 22.78 27.69
CA LEU A 400 19.57 21.53 27.20
C LEU A 400 18.50 21.01 28.15
N PRO A 401 17.48 20.31 27.67
CA PRO A 401 16.45 19.72 28.54
C PRO A 401 17.03 18.61 29.41
N ASP A 402 16.54 18.49 30.64
CA ASP A 402 16.93 17.38 31.56
C ASP A 402 16.24 16.06 31.17
N THR A 403 15.14 16.13 30.42
CA THR A 403 14.38 14.99 29.92
C THR A 403 14.04 15.16 28.47
N VAL A 404 13.88 14.07 27.76
CA VAL A 404 13.39 14.06 26.38
C VAL A 404 12.12 13.22 26.28
N SER A 405 11.23 13.58 25.36
CA SER A 405 10.05 12.79 25.07
C SER A 405 10.42 11.57 24.24
N ILE A 406 9.94 10.42 24.62
CA ILE A 406 9.99 9.21 23.81
C ILE A 406 8.57 8.74 23.53
N ILE A 407 8.33 8.26 22.31
CA ILE A 407 7.06 7.70 21.87
C ILE A 407 7.29 6.21 21.66
N TYR A 408 6.48 5.40 22.35
CA TYR A 408 6.53 3.95 22.24
C TYR A 408 5.67 3.43 21.08
N ASN A 409 5.88 2.17 20.70
CA ASN A 409 5.14 1.48 19.64
C ASN A 409 3.64 1.28 19.93
N ASP A 410 3.19 1.55 21.16
CA ASP A 410 1.77 1.58 21.55
C ASP A 410 1.19 3.01 21.56
N ARG A 411 1.95 4.01 21.07
CA ARG A 411 1.64 5.44 21.06
C ARG A 411 1.65 6.11 22.44
N SER A 412 2.03 5.40 23.48
CA SER A 412 2.28 6.07 24.77
C SER A 412 3.51 6.94 24.70
N GLU A 413 3.51 8.03 25.46
CA GLU A 413 4.59 9.01 25.53
C GLU A 413 5.13 9.07 26.94
N GLU A 414 6.45 9.13 27.08
CA GLU A 414 7.14 9.21 28.37
C GLU A 414 8.25 10.26 28.30
N GLN A 415 8.43 11.02 29.41
CA GLN A 415 9.57 11.92 29.60
C GLN A 415 10.69 11.17 30.30
N VAL A 416 11.79 10.96 29.61
CA VAL A 416 12.91 10.13 30.09
C VAL A 416 14.12 11.02 30.36
N PRO A 417 14.83 10.84 31.49
CA PRO A 417 16.07 11.57 31.76
C PRO A 417 17.12 11.34 30.67
N VAL A 418 17.84 12.40 30.33
CA VAL A 418 18.92 12.36 29.34
C VAL A 418 20.21 12.89 29.93
N THR A 419 21.31 12.24 29.62
CA THR A 419 22.66 12.71 29.96
C THR A 419 23.34 13.20 28.68
N TRP A 420 23.61 14.50 28.62
CA TRP A 420 24.26 15.13 27.48
C TRP A 420 25.77 15.05 27.57
N ASP A 421 26.42 14.92 26.42
CA ASP A 421 27.88 14.89 26.33
C ASP A 421 28.49 16.25 26.69
N ALA A 422 29.39 16.23 27.69
CA ALA A 422 29.98 17.44 28.23
C ALA A 422 31.02 18.08 27.28
N GLU A 423 31.65 17.30 26.41
CA GLU A 423 32.63 17.80 25.44
C GLU A 423 31.89 18.52 24.30
N ASP A 424 30.78 17.95 23.81
CA ASP A 424 29.93 18.59 22.82
C ASP A 424 29.32 19.91 23.34
N ILE A 425 28.82 19.92 24.60
CA ILE A 425 28.32 21.14 25.22
C ILE A 425 29.43 22.20 25.27
N ALA A 426 30.65 21.82 25.66
CA ALA A 426 31.79 22.74 25.76
C ALA A 426 32.26 23.27 24.38
N ALA A 427 31.93 22.55 23.31
CA ALA A 427 32.28 22.93 21.93
C ALA A 427 31.31 23.97 21.33
N ILE A 428 30.20 24.28 21.98
CA ILE A 428 29.23 25.24 21.47
C ILE A 428 29.81 26.67 21.54
N ASP A 429 29.96 27.30 20.39
CA ASP A 429 30.40 28.71 20.32
C ASP A 429 29.25 29.69 20.60
N THR A 430 29.13 30.09 21.85
CA THR A 430 28.09 31.04 22.27
C THR A 430 28.44 32.50 21.96
N GLU A 431 29.67 32.81 21.51
CA GLU A 431 30.11 34.18 21.22
C GLU A 431 29.85 34.56 19.76
N ASN A 432 30.10 33.63 18.84
CA ASN A 432 29.97 33.90 17.40
C ASN A 432 28.64 33.36 16.81
N GLY A 433 28.06 32.39 17.50
CA GLY A 433 26.82 31.72 17.04
C GLY A 433 27.05 30.64 16.00
N GLY A 434 25.98 29.95 15.63
CA GLY A 434 25.98 28.85 14.68
C GLY A 434 25.03 27.76 15.11
N GLU A 435 25.03 26.65 14.35
CA GLU A 435 24.30 25.44 14.66
C GLU A 435 25.28 24.36 15.12
N PHE A 436 24.95 23.72 16.22
CA PHE A 436 25.79 22.72 16.88
C PHE A 436 24.96 21.46 17.17
N THR A 437 25.61 20.31 17.13
CA THR A 437 25.00 19.02 17.48
C THR A 437 25.56 18.57 18.81
N VAL A 438 24.70 18.19 19.76
CA VAL A 438 25.09 17.66 21.06
C VAL A 438 24.56 16.26 21.19
N ALA A 439 25.46 15.29 21.39
CA ALA A 439 25.10 13.91 21.66
C ALA A 439 24.59 13.75 23.11
N GLY A 440 23.65 12.83 23.31
CA GLY A 440 23.14 12.47 24.61
C GLY A 440 22.82 10.98 24.68
N SER A 441 22.63 10.47 25.89
CA SER A 441 22.26 9.08 26.13
C SER A 441 21.16 8.96 27.17
N LEU A 442 20.24 8.00 26.94
CA LEU A 442 19.25 7.56 27.91
C LEU A 442 19.79 6.43 28.77
N ASP A 443 19.15 6.15 29.91
CA ASP A 443 19.62 5.14 30.88
C ASP A 443 19.80 3.73 30.29
N GLU A 444 19.05 3.39 29.23
CA GLU A 444 19.14 2.09 28.53
C GLU A 444 20.20 2.08 27.39
N GLY A 445 21.01 3.14 27.28
CA GLY A 445 22.05 3.24 26.26
C GLY A 445 21.54 3.68 24.89
N THR A 446 20.28 4.12 24.77
CA THR A 446 19.76 4.72 23.54
C THR A 446 20.40 6.09 23.34
N GLU A 447 21.00 6.28 22.17
CA GLU A 447 21.61 7.56 21.78
C GLU A 447 20.54 8.53 21.29
N VAL A 448 20.70 9.82 21.66
CA VAL A 448 19.88 10.94 21.20
C VAL A 448 20.77 12.09 20.77
N THR A 449 20.22 12.99 19.98
CA THR A 449 20.96 14.14 19.49
C THR A 449 20.11 15.39 19.63
N ALA A 450 20.68 16.48 20.16
CA ALA A 450 20.07 17.79 20.17
C ALA A 450 20.73 18.69 19.12
N ILE A 451 19.92 19.46 18.40
CA ILE A 451 20.38 20.55 17.55
C ILE A 451 20.29 21.84 18.36
N VAL A 452 21.42 22.51 18.54
CA VAL A 452 21.52 23.76 19.29
C VAL A 452 21.82 24.90 18.33
N THR A 453 20.89 25.85 18.19
CA THR A 453 21.07 27.04 17.38
C THR A 453 21.39 28.26 18.28
N VAL A 454 22.55 28.83 18.09
CA VAL A 454 22.97 30.08 18.75
C VAL A 454 22.89 31.23 17.76
N GLU A 455 21.95 32.13 17.97
CA GLU A 455 21.64 33.18 17.00
C GLU A 455 21.66 34.59 17.59
N ARG A 456 21.83 35.59 16.74
CA ARG A 456 21.77 37.00 17.15
C ARG A 456 20.32 37.41 17.38
N VAL A 457 20.07 38.08 18.48
CA VAL A 457 18.79 38.75 18.68
C VAL A 457 18.61 39.81 17.59
N ASN A 458 17.58 39.67 16.81
CA ASN A 458 17.21 40.72 15.88
C ASN A 458 16.36 41.77 16.62
N TYR A 459 16.98 42.84 16.99
CA TYR A 459 16.30 43.99 17.64
C TYR A 459 15.58 44.90 16.64
N VAL A 460 15.73 44.63 15.35
CA VAL A 460 15.08 45.41 14.31
C VAL A 460 13.64 44.97 14.18
N GLN A 461 12.70 45.87 14.49
CA GLN A 461 11.28 45.56 14.30
C GLN A 461 10.95 45.54 12.81
N ASN A 462 10.12 44.56 12.38
CA ASN A 462 9.75 44.36 10.98
C ASN A 462 10.96 44.35 10.00
N PRO A 463 11.96 43.47 10.21
CA PRO A 463 13.20 43.49 9.43
C PRO A 463 12.99 43.09 7.97
N GLY A 464 11.93 42.31 7.66
CA GLY A 464 11.53 41.91 6.30
C GLY A 464 10.61 42.91 5.61
N PHE A 465 10.16 43.94 6.30
CA PHE A 465 9.18 44.94 5.80
C PHE A 465 7.83 44.31 5.37
N GLU A 466 7.44 43.19 5.99
CA GLU A 466 6.20 42.48 5.67
C GLU A 466 4.96 43.12 6.28
N ASP A 467 5.13 43.86 7.41
CA ASP A 467 4.05 44.59 8.03
C ASP A 467 3.79 45.93 7.31
N ALA A 468 2.54 46.21 7.10
CA ALA A 468 2.13 47.50 6.50
C ALA A 468 2.36 48.69 7.43
N ASP A 469 2.47 48.47 8.75
CA ASP A 469 2.79 49.49 9.74
C ASP A 469 4.30 49.73 9.83
N THR A 470 4.77 50.83 9.32
CA THR A 470 6.16 51.25 9.33
C THR A 470 6.44 52.33 10.38
N SER A 471 5.52 52.58 11.31
CA SER A 471 5.65 53.66 12.33
C SER A 471 6.82 53.46 13.28
N MET A 472 7.35 52.23 13.40
CA MET A 472 8.54 51.94 14.20
C MET A 472 9.85 52.41 13.54
N TRP A 473 9.83 52.84 12.28
CA TRP A 473 11.01 53.31 11.55
C TRP A 473 11.04 54.83 11.47
N THR A 474 12.17 55.41 11.82
CA THR A 474 12.43 56.84 11.59
C THR A 474 13.36 56.97 10.38
N VAL A 475 12.85 57.53 9.30
CA VAL A 475 13.67 57.79 8.10
C VAL A 475 14.34 59.18 8.27
N THR A 476 15.67 59.18 8.36
CA THR A 476 16.46 60.43 8.37
C THR A 476 17.02 60.64 6.95
N TYR A 477 16.58 61.68 6.29
CA TYR A 477 17.18 62.10 5.02
C TYR A 477 18.40 62.95 5.30
N SER A 478 19.56 62.56 4.83
CA SER A 478 20.81 63.33 4.84
C SER A 478 21.00 64.06 3.53
#